data_6c9431c4f2e03ba062d115ea83040e6c
#
_entry.id   6c9431c4f2e03ba062d115ea83040e6c
#
_cell.length_a   1.000
_cell.length_b   1.000
_cell.length_c   1.000
_cell.angle_alpha   90.00
_cell.angle_beta   90.00
_cell.angle_gamma   90.00
#
_symmetry.space_group_name_H-M   'P 1'
#
loop_
_entity.id
_entity.type
_entity.pdbx_description
1 polymer ?
#
loop_
_entity_poly.entity_id
_entity_poly.type
_entity_poly.pdbx_seq_one_letter_code
_entity_poly.pdbx_strand_id
1 'polypeptide(L)'
;MNGKCDGIQKVLLAGLLAALCLLSASAATKAEVSFKPGAWSSNDWILVKSPRLNYMHGFVQREDGIENECPPVSGEEIFKKHCREVYSAMVLKERAEIGQTVSSTMSFDWSMAPLIVLAEKLNRSESGEPTFGEHWEIVLYDEGLNVWHHSIKDGKPFWYLAAYLKVPFARNTRYDLKVRVSKTRKGVKEMVVTCGGHEFGYVDNDLPDSFYAGIIGCEGRNRFYDFRMK
;
A
#
# COMPACT_ATOMS: atom_id res chain seq x y z
N MET A 1 65.30 -31.56 -53.84
CA MET A 1 64.19 -31.66 -54.78
C MET A 1 62.91 -31.36 -54.01
N ASN A 2 62.33 -30.26 -54.32
CA ASN A 2 60.90 -29.95 -54.36
C ASN A 2 60.07 -30.35 -53.15
N GLY A 3 59.32 -29.52 -52.49
CA GLY A 3 58.81 -28.21 -52.77
C GLY A 3 57.47 -28.02 -52.08
N LYS A 4 57.14 -26.79 -51.79
CA LYS A 4 55.80 -26.22 -51.56
C LYS A 4 55.18 -26.49 -50.18
N CYS A 5 55.11 -25.48 -49.34
CA CYS A 5 54.23 -24.30 -49.29
C CYS A 5 52.75 -24.60 -49.41
N ASP A 6 52.08 -24.12 -48.40
CA ASP A 6 50.79 -23.47 -48.41
C ASP A 6 49.89 -24.07 -47.33
N GLY A 7 49.25 -23.41 -46.53
CA GLY A 7 48.64 -22.11 -46.49
C GLY A 7 48.00 -21.97 -45.14
N ILE A 8 48.33 -20.86 -44.50
CA ILE A 8 47.74 -20.46 -43.26
C ILE A 8 46.36 -19.87 -43.61
N GLN A 9 45.32 -20.65 -43.40
CA GLN A 9 43.95 -20.10 -43.37
C GLN A 9 43.70 -19.42 -42.03
N LYS A 10 43.72 -18.09 -42.06
CA LYS A 10 43.24 -17.27 -40.97
C LYS A 10 41.70 -17.36 -40.92
N VAL A 11 41.17 -18.14 -39.99
CA VAL A 11 39.76 -18.09 -39.64
C VAL A 11 39.56 -16.83 -38.77
N LEU A 12 39.00 -15.80 -39.35
CA LEU A 12 38.47 -14.66 -38.64
C LEU A 12 37.20 -15.11 -37.89
N LEU A 13 37.34 -15.35 -36.57
CA LEU A 13 36.19 -15.54 -35.69
C LEU A 13 35.58 -14.15 -35.44
N ALA A 14 34.56 -13.81 -36.21
CA ALA A 14 33.71 -12.64 -35.95
C ALA A 14 32.90 -12.94 -34.68
N GLY A 15 33.40 -12.46 -33.54
CA GLY A 15 32.64 -12.49 -32.30
C GLY A 15 31.43 -11.59 -32.39
N LEU A 16 30.26 -12.20 -32.57
CA LEU A 16 28.97 -11.55 -32.42
C LEU A 16 28.74 -11.29 -30.92
N LEU A 17 29.14 -10.08 -30.44
CA LEU A 17 28.71 -9.60 -29.16
C LEU A 17 27.21 -9.28 -29.26
N ALA A 18 26.37 -10.25 -28.93
CA ALA A 18 24.97 -10.00 -28.63
C ALA A 18 24.92 -9.21 -27.32
N ALA A 19 24.85 -7.88 -27.43
CA ALA A 19 24.47 -7.02 -26.32
C ALA A 19 23.03 -7.38 -25.93
N LEU A 20 22.86 -8.23 -24.91
CA LEU A 20 21.60 -8.44 -24.23
C LEU A 20 21.28 -7.12 -23.54
N CYS A 21 20.57 -6.23 -24.24
CA CYS A 21 19.83 -5.15 -23.59
C CYS A 21 18.77 -5.79 -22.73
N LEU A 22 19.08 -5.98 -21.45
CA LEU A 22 18.07 -6.17 -20.43
C LEU A 22 17.22 -4.90 -20.40
N LEU A 23 16.20 -4.87 -21.24
CA LEU A 23 15.07 -3.97 -21.09
C LEU A 23 14.44 -4.35 -19.75
N SER A 24 14.87 -3.73 -18.67
CA SER A 24 14.09 -3.61 -17.46
C SER A 24 12.81 -2.90 -17.90
N ALA A 25 11.77 -3.68 -18.15
CA ALA A 25 10.42 -3.15 -18.29
C ALA A 25 10.13 -2.42 -16.98
N SER A 26 10.34 -1.10 -16.95
CA SER A 26 9.82 -0.25 -15.90
C SER A 26 8.32 -0.49 -15.93
N ALA A 27 7.79 -1.16 -14.92
CA ALA A 27 6.34 -1.29 -14.78
C ALA A 27 5.78 0.13 -14.86
N ALA A 28 4.92 0.37 -15.85
CA ALA A 28 4.34 1.69 -16.03
C ALA A 28 3.66 2.10 -14.72
N THR A 29 3.98 3.29 -14.23
CA THR A 29 3.33 3.85 -13.04
C THR A 29 1.85 3.97 -13.35
N LYS A 30 1.00 3.26 -12.64
CA LYS A 30 -0.46 3.34 -12.83
C LYS A 30 -1.03 4.58 -12.14
N ALA A 31 -0.49 4.97 -11.01
CA ALA A 31 -0.88 6.19 -10.32
C ALA A 31 0.26 6.76 -9.50
N GLU A 32 0.41 8.07 -9.55
CA GLU A 32 1.28 8.84 -8.68
C GLU A 32 0.55 10.12 -8.28
N VAL A 33 0.16 10.23 -7.02
CA VAL A 33 -0.67 11.29 -6.48
C VAL A 33 0.10 12.02 -5.38
N SER A 34 0.27 13.32 -5.51
CA SER A 34 0.73 14.18 -4.42
C SER A 34 -0.50 14.80 -3.75
N PHE A 35 -0.63 14.67 -2.44
CA PHE A 35 -1.74 15.26 -1.69
C PHE A 35 -1.55 16.74 -1.34
N LYS A 36 -0.63 17.44 -2.01
CA LYS A 36 -0.53 18.90 -1.89
C LYS A 36 -1.77 19.60 -2.47
N PRO A 37 -2.12 20.79 -1.98
CA PRO A 37 -3.24 21.55 -2.52
C PRO A 37 -3.15 21.73 -4.05
N GLY A 38 -4.23 21.39 -4.76
CA GLY A 38 -4.31 21.50 -6.22
C GLY A 38 -3.56 20.43 -7.03
N ALA A 39 -2.86 19.49 -6.38
CA ALA A 39 -2.10 18.43 -7.06
C ALA A 39 -2.84 17.09 -7.13
N TRP A 40 -4.06 17.00 -6.61
CA TRP A 40 -4.90 15.81 -6.64
C TRP A 40 -6.38 16.17 -6.77
N SER A 41 -7.19 15.19 -7.14
CA SER A 41 -8.64 15.33 -7.26
C SER A 41 -9.34 14.28 -6.42
N SER A 42 -10.25 14.70 -5.55
CA SER A 42 -11.11 13.78 -4.80
C SER A 42 -12.01 12.94 -5.73
N ASN A 43 -12.22 13.39 -6.97
CA ASN A 43 -12.99 12.64 -7.96
C ASN A 43 -12.31 11.35 -8.41
N ASP A 44 -11.01 11.18 -8.17
CA ASP A 44 -10.28 9.95 -8.50
C ASP A 44 -10.39 8.90 -7.38
N TRP A 45 -11.00 9.28 -6.26
CA TRP A 45 -11.10 8.45 -5.06
C TRP A 45 -12.54 8.09 -4.74
N ILE A 46 -12.69 7.01 -3.98
CA ILE A 46 -13.94 6.56 -3.39
C ILE A 46 -13.76 6.62 -1.87
N LEU A 47 -14.55 7.44 -1.19
CA LEU A 47 -14.67 7.36 0.27
C LEU A 47 -15.34 6.05 0.64
N VAL A 48 -14.80 5.36 1.64
CA VAL A 48 -15.27 4.03 2.03
C VAL A 48 -15.59 4.00 3.52
N LYS A 49 -16.75 3.49 3.86
CA LYS A 49 -17.18 3.28 5.22
C LYS A 49 -16.61 2.00 5.79
N SER A 50 -16.15 2.01 7.03
CA SER A 50 -15.84 0.78 7.73
C SER A 50 -17.12 -0.01 8.00
N PRO A 51 -17.16 -1.34 7.78
CA PRO A 51 -18.33 -2.14 8.15
C PRO A 51 -18.56 -2.23 9.67
N ARG A 52 -17.59 -1.77 10.47
CA ARG A 52 -17.65 -1.74 11.94
C ARG A 52 -18.28 -0.46 12.51
N LEU A 53 -18.46 0.57 11.68
CA LEU A 53 -18.85 1.90 12.11
C LEU A 53 -20.13 2.37 11.41
N ASN A 54 -20.89 3.22 12.07
CA ASN A 54 -22.12 3.80 11.52
C ASN A 54 -21.93 5.20 10.89
N TYR A 55 -20.67 5.67 10.80
CA TYR A 55 -20.29 6.95 10.20
C TYR A 55 -19.20 6.76 9.14
N MET A 56 -19.00 7.80 8.33
CA MET A 56 -17.95 7.92 7.33
C MET A 56 -17.42 9.35 7.39
N HIS A 57 -16.12 9.48 7.67
CA HIS A 57 -15.43 10.77 7.70
C HIS A 57 -14.53 10.93 6.48
N GLY A 58 -14.24 12.17 6.12
CA GLY A 58 -13.36 12.52 5.03
C GLY A 58 -11.93 12.83 5.46
N PHE A 59 -11.25 13.57 4.59
CA PHE A 59 -9.89 14.06 4.84
C PHE A 59 -9.88 15.60 4.73
N VAL A 60 -9.11 16.23 5.58
CA VAL A 60 -8.91 17.68 5.60
C VAL A 60 -7.63 18.02 4.85
N GLN A 61 -7.70 18.94 3.88
CA GLN A 61 -6.53 19.44 3.17
C GLN A 61 -5.62 20.22 4.13
N ARG A 62 -4.32 19.92 4.07
CA ARG A 62 -3.26 20.65 4.75
C ARG A 62 -2.30 21.24 3.71
N GLU A 63 -1.35 22.05 4.16
CA GLU A 63 -0.38 22.72 3.29
C GLU A 63 0.47 21.74 2.45
N ASP A 64 0.84 20.60 3.03
CA ASP A 64 1.78 19.63 2.44
C ASP A 64 1.19 18.23 2.22
N GLY A 65 -0.11 18.05 2.49
CA GLY A 65 -0.79 16.76 2.38
C GLY A 65 -2.24 16.82 2.81
N ILE A 66 -2.79 15.67 3.18
CA ILE A 66 -4.12 15.55 3.78
C ILE A 66 -4.02 14.89 5.15
N GLU A 67 -5.00 15.15 5.99
CA GLU A 67 -5.11 14.62 7.35
C GLU A 67 -6.51 14.04 7.53
N ASN A 68 -6.63 12.90 8.21
CA ASN A 68 -7.94 12.35 8.52
C ASN A 68 -8.75 13.32 9.40
N GLU A 69 -10.03 13.37 9.16
CA GLU A 69 -10.95 14.18 9.97
C GLU A 69 -11.01 13.65 11.39
N CYS A 70 -10.79 14.53 12.37
CA CYS A 70 -10.76 14.15 13.78
C CYS A 70 -11.15 15.35 14.68
N PRO A 71 -11.54 15.09 15.95
CA PRO A 71 -11.83 16.15 16.92
C PRO A 71 -10.66 17.14 17.09
N PRO A 72 -10.92 18.44 17.37
CA PRO A 72 -9.89 19.47 17.51
C PRO A 72 -9.23 19.45 18.91
N VAL A 73 -8.74 18.29 19.33
CA VAL A 73 -8.04 18.05 20.59
C VAL A 73 -6.65 17.49 20.34
N SER A 74 -5.84 17.24 21.37
CA SER A 74 -4.51 16.64 21.20
C SER A 74 -4.59 15.22 20.64
N GLY A 75 -3.55 14.77 19.95
CA GLY A 75 -3.48 13.38 19.44
C GLY A 75 -3.56 12.34 20.55
N GLU A 76 -2.96 12.66 21.73
CA GLU A 76 -3.08 11.83 22.92
C GLU A 76 -4.51 11.70 23.42
N GLU A 77 -5.25 12.80 23.44
CA GLU A 77 -6.65 12.81 23.86
C GLU A 77 -7.55 12.08 22.84
N ILE A 78 -7.31 12.26 21.53
CA ILE A 78 -7.99 11.51 20.49
C ILE A 78 -7.80 10.01 20.75
N PHE A 79 -6.55 9.56 20.90
CA PHE A 79 -6.26 8.15 21.11
C PHE A 79 -6.91 7.60 22.39
N LYS A 80 -6.83 8.31 23.51
CA LYS A 80 -7.34 7.83 24.80
C LYS A 80 -8.86 7.88 24.92
N LYS A 81 -9.52 8.87 24.34
CA LYS A 81 -10.95 9.13 24.57
C LYS A 81 -11.82 8.98 23.32
N HIS A 82 -11.27 9.27 22.14
CA HIS A 82 -12.02 9.43 20.89
C HIS A 82 -11.56 8.50 19.76
N CYS A 83 -10.69 7.51 20.04
CA CYS A 83 -10.14 6.65 18.98
C CYS A 83 -11.23 5.92 18.17
N ARG A 84 -12.35 5.58 18.79
CA ARG A 84 -13.50 4.92 18.12
C ARG A 84 -14.37 5.86 17.29
N GLU A 85 -14.12 7.17 17.36
CA GLU A 85 -14.83 8.21 16.61
C GLU A 85 -14.00 8.69 15.40
N VAL A 86 -12.78 8.19 15.25
CA VAL A 86 -11.83 8.63 14.23
C VAL A 86 -11.56 7.50 13.24
N TYR A 87 -12.13 7.63 12.04
CA TYR A 87 -11.89 6.71 10.95
C TYR A 87 -12.24 7.39 9.64
N SER A 88 -11.25 7.62 8.80
CA SER A 88 -11.38 8.16 7.44
C SER A 88 -10.71 7.21 6.47
N ALA A 89 -11.42 6.77 5.45
CA ALA A 89 -10.88 5.84 4.48
C ALA A 89 -11.23 6.26 3.06
N MET A 90 -10.26 6.14 2.16
CA MET A 90 -10.51 6.26 0.72
C MET A 90 -9.61 5.32 -0.07
N VAL A 91 -10.13 4.85 -1.19
CA VAL A 91 -9.39 4.03 -2.15
C VAL A 91 -9.38 4.70 -3.51
N LEU A 92 -8.33 4.48 -4.30
CA LEU A 92 -8.28 4.94 -5.67
C LEU A 92 -9.31 4.18 -6.51
N LYS A 93 -9.96 4.85 -7.46
CA LYS A 93 -10.91 4.20 -8.41
C LYS A 93 -10.22 3.19 -9.31
N GLU A 94 -8.98 3.48 -9.68
CA GLU A 94 -8.14 2.55 -10.42
C GLU A 94 -7.68 1.40 -9.53
N ARG A 95 -7.77 0.18 -10.05
CA ARG A 95 -7.38 -1.02 -9.31
C ARG A 95 -5.90 -1.34 -9.50
N ALA A 96 -5.28 -1.79 -8.45
CA ALA A 96 -3.96 -2.42 -8.52
C ALA A 96 -4.09 -3.90 -8.91
N GLU A 97 -3.03 -4.44 -9.52
CA GLU A 97 -2.88 -5.83 -9.88
C GLU A 97 -1.75 -6.47 -9.07
N ILE A 98 -1.83 -7.78 -8.88
CA ILE A 98 -0.74 -8.54 -8.29
C ILE A 98 0.58 -8.30 -9.03
N GLY A 99 1.68 -8.14 -8.30
CA GLY A 99 2.99 -7.74 -8.83
C GLY A 99 3.29 -6.25 -8.68
N GLN A 100 2.26 -5.40 -8.51
CA GLN A 100 2.45 -3.98 -8.28
C GLN A 100 2.78 -3.66 -6.82
N THR A 101 3.46 -2.55 -6.62
CA THR A 101 3.76 -1.99 -5.30
C THR A 101 2.84 -0.80 -5.06
N VAL A 102 2.12 -0.82 -3.94
CA VAL A 102 1.38 0.32 -3.41
C VAL A 102 2.22 0.98 -2.33
N SER A 103 2.32 2.30 -2.35
CA SER A 103 3.04 3.03 -1.30
C SER A 103 2.42 4.38 -0.99
N SER A 104 2.65 4.86 0.22
CA SER A 104 2.27 6.18 0.68
C SER A 104 3.26 6.70 1.72
N THR A 105 3.66 7.95 1.56
CA THR A 105 4.39 8.66 2.61
C THR A 105 3.38 9.17 3.63
N MET A 106 3.57 8.80 4.90
CA MET A 106 2.62 9.09 5.97
C MET A 106 3.30 9.39 7.29
N SER A 107 2.57 10.00 8.23
CA SER A 107 3.01 10.23 9.61
C SER A 107 1.82 10.18 10.57
N PHE A 108 2.10 10.00 11.86
CA PHE A 108 1.12 10.02 12.94
C PHE A 108 1.63 10.89 14.09
N ASP A 109 0.73 11.50 14.85
CA ASP A 109 1.08 12.39 15.97
C ASP A 109 1.08 11.66 17.33
N TRP A 110 0.32 10.56 17.44
CA TRP A 110 0.21 9.77 18.67
C TRP A 110 -0.04 8.31 18.35
N SER A 111 0.66 7.39 18.95
CA SER A 111 0.59 5.94 18.93
C SER A 111 0.33 5.27 17.56
N MET A 112 -0.81 5.53 16.91
CA MET A 112 -1.24 4.89 15.65
C MET A 112 -2.29 5.77 14.93
N ALA A 113 -2.87 5.50 13.79
CA ALA A 113 -2.60 4.45 12.83
C ALA A 113 -2.90 4.96 11.41
N PRO A 114 -1.93 5.54 10.72
CA PRO A 114 -2.02 5.64 9.27
C PRO A 114 -1.75 4.27 8.68
N LEU A 115 -2.49 3.93 7.62
CA LEU A 115 -2.34 2.63 7.01
C LEU A 115 -2.62 2.64 5.51
N ILE A 116 -2.11 1.63 4.82
CA ILE A 116 -2.51 1.25 3.48
C ILE A 116 -3.59 0.17 3.58
N VAL A 117 -4.63 0.28 2.79
CA VAL A 117 -5.68 -0.73 2.65
C VAL A 117 -5.63 -1.37 1.28
N LEU A 118 -5.80 -2.69 1.24
CA LEU A 118 -6.00 -3.48 0.03
C LEU A 118 -7.34 -4.20 0.13
N ALA A 119 -8.29 -3.91 -0.77
CA ALA A 119 -9.63 -4.51 -0.74
C ALA A 119 -9.96 -5.17 -2.08
N GLU A 120 -10.31 -6.46 -2.05
CA GLU A 120 -10.68 -7.18 -3.28
C GLU A 120 -11.88 -6.52 -3.95
N LYS A 121 -12.89 -6.15 -3.17
CA LYS A 121 -14.11 -5.50 -3.64
C LYS A 121 -14.66 -4.54 -2.61
N LEU A 122 -15.46 -3.61 -3.09
CA LEU A 122 -16.29 -2.76 -2.24
C LEU A 122 -17.73 -3.29 -2.27
N ASN A 123 -18.30 -3.44 -1.09
CA ASN A 123 -19.71 -3.71 -0.90
C ASN A 123 -20.50 -2.40 -0.82
N ARG A 124 -21.81 -2.49 -0.55
CA ARG A 124 -22.64 -1.33 -0.21
C ARG A 124 -23.30 -1.55 1.13
N SER A 125 -23.34 -0.49 1.93
CA SER A 125 -24.14 -0.46 3.16
C SER A 125 -25.64 -0.43 2.83
N GLU A 126 -26.49 -0.59 3.83
CA GLU A 126 -27.95 -0.41 3.68
C GLU A 126 -28.33 0.99 3.17
N SER A 127 -27.55 2.01 3.53
CA SER A 127 -27.68 3.40 3.04
C SER A 127 -27.08 3.63 1.64
N GLY A 128 -26.53 2.59 0.99
CA GLY A 128 -25.96 2.65 -0.35
C GLY A 128 -24.52 3.13 -0.43
N GLU A 129 -23.88 3.47 0.69
CA GLU A 129 -22.50 3.94 0.74
C GLU A 129 -21.52 2.79 0.45
N PRO A 130 -20.37 3.07 -0.22
CA PRO A 130 -19.31 2.09 -0.35
C PRO A 130 -18.80 1.64 1.02
N THR A 131 -18.65 0.33 1.21
CA THR A 131 -18.08 -0.25 2.44
C THR A 131 -17.13 -1.38 2.09
N PHE A 132 -16.14 -1.62 2.95
CA PHE A 132 -15.20 -2.71 2.73
C PHE A 132 -15.88 -4.06 2.86
N GLY A 133 -15.59 -4.96 1.92
CA GLY A 133 -15.74 -6.39 2.07
C GLY A 133 -14.51 -6.98 2.74
N GLU A 134 -14.00 -8.07 2.15
CA GLU A 134 -12.70 -8.62 2.55
C GLU A 134 -11.57 -7.67 2.19
N HIS A 135 -10.70 -7.38 3.16
CA HIS A 135 -9.61 -6.43 2.99
C HIS A 135 -8.48 -6.64 4.00
N TRP A 136 -7.31 -6.11 3.68
CA TRP A 136 -6.12 -6.08 4.53
C TRP A 136 -5.78 -4.64 4.87
N GLU A 137 -5.58 -4.37 6.16
CA GLU A 137 -5.09 -3.10 6.69
C GLU A 137 -3.63 -3.26 7.11
N ILE A 138 -2.73 -2.52 6.46
CA ILE A 138 -1.29 -2.53 6.73
C ILE A 138 -0.96 -1.26 7.50
N VAL A 139 -0.78 -1.40 8.79
CA VAL A 139 -0.77 -0.33 9.79
C VAL A 139 0.64 0.06 10.17
N LEU A 140 0.94 1.36 10.18
CA LEU A 140 2.12 1.94 10.79
C LEU A 140 1.75 2.51 12.17
N TYR A 141 2.52 2.17 13.21
CA TYR A 141 2.33 2.68 14.56
C TYR A 141 3.66 2.80 15.32
N ASP A 142 3.67 3.39 16.51
CA ASP A 142 4.93 3.70 17.24
C ASP A 142 5.70 2.45 17.70
N GLU A 143 5.06 1.29 17.83
CA GLU A 143 5.72 0.04 18.21
C GLU A 143 5.97 -0.92 17.04
N GLY A 144 5.56 -0.57 15.79
CA GLY A 144 5.82 -1.44 14.66
C GLY A 144 4.94 -1.30 13.43
N LEU A 145 4.82 -2.42 12.73
CA LEU A 145 3.97 -2.63 11.57
C LEU A 145 3.05 -3.81 11.81
N ASN A 146 1.77 -3.66 11.51
CA ASN A 146 0.77 -4.71 11.62
C ASN A 146 0.11 -4.97 10.27
N VAL A 147 -0.27 -6.22 10.01
CA VAL A 147 -1.21 -6.60 8.96
C VAL A 147 -2.45 -7.19 9.64
N TRP A 148 -3.57 -6.51 9.47
CA TRP A 148 -4.86 -7.00 9.89
C TRP A 148 -5.64 -7.54 8.69
N HIS A 149 -6.19 -8.73 8.82
CA HIS A 149 -7.09 -9.30 7.82
C HIS A 149 -8.54 -9.16 8.32
N HIS A 150 -9.35 -8.54 7.50
CA HIS A 150 -10.77 -8.28 7.76
C HIS A 150 -11.65 -9.03 6.79
N SER A 151 -12.71 -9.63 7.27
CA SER A 151 -13.69 -10.34 6.47
C SER A 151 -15.10 -10.19 7.05
N ILE A 152 -16.09 -10.73 6.38
CA ILE A 152 -17.47 -10.82 6.89
C ILE A 152 -17.78 -12.29 7.13
N LYS A 153 -18.05 -12.66 8.38
CA LYS A 153 -18.48 -13.99 8.79
C LYS A 153 -19.89 -13.93 9.36
N ASP A 154 -20.78 -14.73 8.85
CA ASP A 154 -22.19 -14.77 9.27
C ASP A 154 -22.85 -13.37 9.28
N GLY A 155 -22.54 -12.56 8.26
CA GLY A 155 -23.06 -11.19 8.14
C GLY A 155 -22.44 -10.17 9.11
N LYS A 156 -21.43 -10.55 9.89
CA LYS A 156 -20.77 -9.68 10.88
C LYS A 156 -19.30 -9.44 10.53
N PRO A 157 -18.79 -8.23 10.80
CA PRO A 157 -17.36 -7.96 10.67
C PRO A 157 -16.53 -8.89 11.56
N PHE A 158 -15.52 -9.49 10.96
CA PHE A 158 -14.53 -10.33 11.64
C PHE A 158 -13.13 -9.88 11.22
N TRP A 159 -12.19 -9.82 12.16
CA TRP A 159 -10.82 -9.44 11.89
C TRP A 159 -9.85 -10.11 12.84
N TYR A 160 -8.63 -10.28 12.39
CA TYR A 160 -7.54 -10.79 13.21
C TYR A 160 -6.19 -10.19 12.78
N LEU A 161 -5.24 -10.14 13.70
CA LEU A 161 -3.86 -9.77 13.44
C LEU A 161 -3.18 -10.92 12.69
N ALA A 162 -2.93 -10.71 11.40
CA ALA A 162 -2.39 -11.74 10.49
C ALA A 162 -0.86 -11.82 10.56
N ALA A 163 -0.19 -10.66 10.65
CA ALA A 163 1.25 -10.56 10.80
C ALA A 163 1.64 -9.27 11.51
N TYR A 164 2.83 -9.25 12.11
CA TYR A 164 3.37 -8.04 12.71
C TYR A 164 4.89 -8.05 12.72
N LEU A 165 5.48 -6.85 12.72
CA LEU A 165 6.89 -6.61 12.97
C LEU A 165 7.03 -5.58 14.09
N LYS A 166 7.65 -5.96 15.20
CA LYS A 166 7.84 -5.09 16.36
C LYS A 166 9.15 -4.30 16.23
N VAL A 167 9.05 -3.05 15.84
CA VAL A 167 10.17 -2.10 15.70
C VAL A 167 9.67 -0.69 16.02
N PRO A 168 10.46 0.19 16.66
CA PRO A 168 10.00 1.52 17.01
C PRO A 168 9.94 2.47 15.80
N PHE A 169 8.86 3.24 15.71
CA PHE A 169 8.71 4.36 14.77
C PHE A 169 8.45 5.66 15.54
N ALA A 170 9.16 6.71 15.19
CA ALA A 170 9.00 8.00 15.83
C ALA A 170 7.73 8.72 15.35
N ARG A 171 6.99 9.31 16.32
CA ARG A 171 5.83 10.16 16.03
C ARG A 171 6.25 11.41 15.26
N ASN A 172 5.34 12.02 14.53
CA ASN A 172 5.56 13.23 13.74
C ASN A 172 6.71 13.11 12.72
N THR A 173 7.06 11.87 12.35
CA THR A 173 8.10 11.56 11.37
C THR A 173 7.45 10.97 10.14
N ARG A 174 7.92 11.38 8.96
CA ARG A 174 7.45 10.85 7.67
C ARG A 174 8.11 9.50 7.38
N TYR A 175 7.29 8.53 7.08
CA TYR A 175 7.73 7.20 6.65
C TYR A 175 7.07 6.85 5.31
N ASP A 176 7.81 6.22 4.42
CA ASP A 176 7.32 5.64 3.18
C ASP A 176 6.95 4.17 3.45
N LEU A 177 5.66 3.92 3.65
CA LEU A 177 5.11 2.57 3.80
C LEU A 177 4.85 2.01 2.42
N LYS A 178 5.39 0.81 2.14
CA LYS A 178 5.25 0.10 0.87
C LYS A 178 4.69 -1.29 1.08
N VAL A 179 3.79 -1.67 0.21
CA VAL A 179 3.15 -2.98 0.20
C VAL A 179 3.18 -3.54 -1.21
N ARG A 180 3.71 -4.74 -1.37
CA ARG A 180 3.70 -5.47 -2.64
C ARG A 180 3.04 -6.82 -2.45
N VAL A 181 2.02 -7.09 -3.23
CA VAL A 181 1.43 -8.43 -3.33
C VAL A 181 2.00 -9.13 -4.55
N SER A 182 2.51 -10.34 -4.39
CA SER A 182 3.11 -11.12 -5.49
C SER A 182 2.73 -12.59 -5.43
N LYS A 183 2.96 -13.31 -6.53
CA LYS A 183 2.89 -14.77 -6.58
C LYS A 183 4.28 -15.36 -6.70
N THR A 184 4.59 -16.34 -5.87
CA THR A 184 5.77 -17.16 -6.03
C THR A 184 5.66 -18.04 -7.28
N ARG A 185 6.77 -18.65 -7.71
CA ARG A 185 6.77 -19.65 -8.81
C ARG A 185 5.85 -20.84 -8.55
N LYS A 186 5.53 -21.14 -7.30
CA LYS A 186 4.61 -22.21 -6.89
C LYS A 186 3.15 -21.77 -6.81
N GLY A 187 2.86 -20.51 -7.18
CA GLY A 187 1.50 -19.95 -7.13
C GLY A 187 1.05 -19.48 -5.75
N VAL A 188 1.91 -19.58 -4.73
CA VAL A 188 1.61 -19.08 -3.39
C VAL A 188 1.64 -17.56 -3.40
N LYS A 189 0.61 -16.93 -2.84
CA LYS A 189 0.53 -15.47 -2.73
C LYS A 189 1.23 -15.00 -1.46
N GLU A 190 1.95 -13.91 -1.60
CA GLU A 190 2.69 -13.27 -0.52
C GLU A 190 2.53 -11.75 -0.58
N MET A 191 2.51 -11.14 0.59
CA MET A 191 2.59 -9.69 0.78
C MET A 191 3.94 -9.36 1.41
N VAL A 192 4.67 -8.42 0.82
CA VAL A 192 5.90 -7.87 1.41
C VAL A 192 5.61 -6.44 1.84
N VAL A 193 5.88 -6.15 3.09
CA VAL A 193 5.70 -4.82 3.70
C VAL A 193 7.07 -4.24 4.02
N THR A 194 7.31 -3.01 3.55
CA THR A 194 8.59 -2.30 3.78
C THR A 194 8.31 -0.91 4.34
N CYS A 195 8.99 -0.51 5.42
CA CYS A 195 8.90 0.81 6.02
C CYS A 195 10.13 1.13 6.87
N GLY A 196 10.70 2.33 6.73
CA GLY A 196 11.80 2.81 7.60
C GLY A 196 13.05 1.93 7.58
N GLY A 197 13.35 1.25 6.48
CA GLY A 197 14.48 0.31 6.36
C GLY A 197 14.19 -1.10 6.87
N HIS A 198 12.99 -1.36 7.36
CA HIS A 198 12.54 -2.68 7.80
C HIS A 198 11.65 -3.33 6.75
N GLU A 199 11.68 -4.67 6.69
CA GLU A 199 10.88 -5.47 5.77
C GLU A 199 10.42 -6.76 6.45
N PHE A 200 9.20 -7.20 6.18
CA PHE A 200 8.70 -8.52 6.53
C PHE A 200 7.70 -9.04 5.50
N GLY A 201 7.56 -10.35 5.45
CA GLY A 201 6.65 -11.04 4.55
C GLY A 201 5.47 -11.66 5.29
N TYR A 202 4.34 -11.74 4.62
CA TYR A 202 3.13 -12.43 5.05
C TYR A 202 2.60 -13.27 3.90
N VAL A 203 2.36 -14.56 4.15
CA VAL A 203 1.86 -15.51 3.15
C VAL A 203 0.39 -15.79 3.41
N ASP A 204 -0.44 -15.55 2.40
CA ASP A 204 -1.87 -15.77 2.46
C ASP A 204 -2.43 -16.00 1.05
N ASN A 205 -3.04 -17.15 0.81
CA ASN A 205 -3.62 -17.47 -0.49
C ASN A 205 -4.92 -16.70 -0.77
N ASP A 206 -5.53 -16.10 0.25
CA ASP A 206 -6.72 -15.27 0.12
C ASP A 206 -6.40 -13.85 -0.38
N LEU A 207 -5.10 -13.46 -0.41
CA LEU A 207 -4.68 -12.20 -1.03
C LEU A 207 -5.23 -12.07 -2.46
N PRO A 208 -5.83 -10.94 -2.85
CA PRO A 208 -6.48 -10.78 -4.15
C PRO A 208 -5.47 -10.65 -5.30
N ASP A 209 -5.86 -11.09 -6.49
CA ASP A 209 -5.07 -10.88 -7.71
C ASP A 209 -5.23 -9.45 -8.25
N SER A 210 -6.38 -8.82 -8.00
CA SER A 210 -6.69 -7.43 -8.33
C SER A 210 -7.46 -6.80 -7.18
N PHE A 211 -7.13 -5.57 -6.80
CA PHE A 211 -7.68 -4.95 -5.60
C PHE A 211 -7.77 -3.43 -5.71
N TYR A 212 -8.72 -2.85 -5.01
CA TYR A 212 -8.68 -1.43 -4.67
C TYR A 212 -7.59 -1.19 -3.64
N ALA A 213 -6.77 -0.18 -3.88
CA ALA A 213 -5.75 0.23 -2.93
C ALA A 213 -6.00 1.67 -2.47
N GLY A 214 -5.70 1.96 -1.21
CA GLY A 214 -5.94 3.28 -0.65
C GLY A 214 -5.31 3.49 0.70
N ILE A 215 -5.81 4.51 1.39
CA ILE A 215 -5.32 4.94 2.70
C ILE A 215 -6.45 5.01 3.71
N ILE A 216 -6.12 4.73 4.96
CA ILE A 216 -7.01 4.93 6.10
C ILE A 216 -6.24 5.65 7.20
N GLY A 217 -6.87 6.67 7.82
CA GLY A 217 -6.41 7.27 9.06
C GLY A 217 -7.42 6.95 10.16
N CYS A 218 -6.96 6.33 11.24
CA CYS A 218 -7.80 6.00 12.39
C CYS A 218 -7.06 6.11 13.72
N GLU A 219 -7.81 6.13 14.82
CA GLU A 219 -7.33 6.08 16.19
C GLU A 219 -6.36 7.20 16.62
N GLY A 220 -6.13 8.18 15.76
CA GLY A 220 -5.24 9.32 15.98
C GLY A 220 -5.29 10.29 14.83
N ARG A 221 -4.44 11.33 14.88
CA ARG A 221 -4.25 12.26 13.78
C ARG A 221 -3.18 11.75 12.87
N ASN A 222 -3.56 11.42 11.63
CA ASN A 222 -2.71 10.79 10.65
C ASN A 222 -2.63 11.67 9.39
N ARG A 223 -1.42 11.85 8.86
CA ARG A 223 -1.17 12.65 7.66
C ARG A 223 -0.64 11.79 6.55
N PHE A 224 -1.11 12.10 5.32
CA PHE A 224 -0.69 11.45 4.08
C PHE A 224 -0.20 12.53 3.11
N TYR A 225 0.96 12.29 2.52
CA TYR A 225 1.66 13.27 1.68
C TYR A 225 1.60 12.90 0.20
N ASP A 226 1.54 11.62 -0.10
CA ASP A 226 1.42 11.06 -1.45
C ASP A 226 0.78 9.67 -1.45
N PHE A 227 0.47 9.18 -2.64
CA PHE A 227 0.06 7.79 -2.88
C PHE A 227 0.54 7.34 -4.25
N ARG A 228 1.07 6.12 -4.36
CA ARG A 228 1.66 5.60 -5.60
C ARG A 228 1.28 4.14 -5.81
N MET A 229 1.00 3.78 -7.08
CA MET A 229 0.87 2.39 -7.57
C MET A 229 1.83 2.19 -8.74
N LYS A 230 2.77 1.28 -8.61
CA LYS A 230 3.83 1.00 -9.61
C LYS A 230 3.92 -0.48 -9.94
#